data_e2829e4cdfc412efb1f499e59d3d73ac
#
_entry.id   e2829e4cdfc412efb1f499e59d3d73ac
#
_cell.length_a   1.000
_cell.length_b   1.000
_cell.length_c   1.000
_cell.angle_alpha   90.00
_cell.angle_beta   90.00
_cell.angle_gamma   90.00
#
_symmetry.space_group_name_H-M   'P 1'
#
loop_
_entity.id
_entity.type
_entity.pdbx_description
1 polymer ?
#
loop_
_entity_poly.entity_id
_entity_poly.type
_entity_poly.pdbx_seq_one_letter_code
_entity_poly.pdbx_strand_id
1 'polypeptide(L)'
;VGFLTPLFLAAAGAAVIPVMLHLVRRMRAREVPFSSLMFLTATPIQKIRRRRLQDVLLMLLRAAVLVLLAAVFARPYLLQEDIPTVFERQQESVVILVDVSLSMQHEGRFAQALELAQTRLTQGNEWALVAFSRGAEQLTALGRDRDLHRDVLSRLESSFASTDYFPALSLAADILQDARYASRTIVLVSDFQQTGFSAAMDNLVLPEGIAFEPIAVGSG
;
A
#
# COMPACT_ATOMS: atom_id res chain seq x y z
N VAL A 1 2.74 -11.13 4.99
CA VAL A 1 2.32 -10.93 6.39
C VAL A 1 3.56 -11.02 7.26
N GLY A 2 3.92 -9.95 7.93
CA GLY A 2 5.02 -9.90 8.91
C GLY A 2 4.48 -9.69 10.33
N PHE A 3 5.31 -9.94 11.33
CA PHE A 3 5.00 -9.67 12.73
C PHE A 3 6.10 -8.78 13.32
N LEU A 4 5.72 -7.66 13.93
CA LEU A 4 6.68 -6.76 14.58
C LEU A 4 7.35 -7.41 15.80
N THR A 5 6.60 -8.26 16.52
CA THR A 5 7.08 -8.94 17.72
C THR A 5 6.72 -10.42 17.68
N PRO A 6 7.45 -11.23 16.87
CA PRO A 6 7.11 -12.66 16.67
C PRO A 6 7.23 -13.48 17.97
N LEU A 7 7.97 -13.00 18.96
CA LEU A 7 8.10 -13.65 20.27
C LEU A 7 6.73 -13.85 20.98
N PHE A 8 5.79 -12.90 20.77
CA PHE A 8 4.45 -13.01 21.36
C PHE A 8 3.59 -14.12 20.74
N LEU A 9 3.95 -14.63 19.55
CA LEU A 9 3.30 -15.83 19.00
C LEU A 9 3.57 -17.08 19.86
N ALA A 10 4.72 -17.14 20.55
CA ALA A 10 5.00 -18.21 21.50
C ALA A 10 4.00 -18.19 22.68
N ALA A 11 3.46 -17.00 23.04
CA ALA A 11 2.42 -16.88 24.06
C ALA A 11 1.09 -17.53 23.62
N ALA A 12 0.84 -17.75 22.32
CA ALA A 12 -0.31 -18.54 21.85
C ALA A 12 -0.23 -20.00 22.36
N GLY A 13 0.96 -20.51 22.68
CA GLY A 13 1.15 -21.80 23.34
C GLY A 13 0.47 -21.89 24.69
N ALA A 14 0.20 -20.77 25.38
CA ALA A 14 -0.58 -20.75 26.61
C ALA A 14 -2.04 -21.24 26.43
N ALA A 15 -2.55 -21.28 25.20
CA ALA A 15 -3.86 -21.87 24.89
C ALA A 15 -3.91 -23.39 25.16
N VAL A 16 -2.77 -24.04 25.30
CA VAL A 16 -2.67 -25.46 25.70
C VAL A 16 -3.08 -25.63 27.17
N ILE A 17 -2.90 -24.62 28.02
CA ILE A 17 -3.20 -24.69 29.47
C ILE A 17 -4.68 -25.02 29.73
N PRO A 18 -5.68 -24.29 29.18
CA PRO A 18 -7.09 -24.64 29.40
C PRO A 18 -7.45 -26.03 28.87
N VAL A 19 -6.81 -26.49 27.78
CA VAL A 19 -7.01 -27.83 27.23
C VAL A 19 -6.48 -28.88 28.19
N MET A 20 -5.25 -28.74 28.69
CA MET A 20 -4.66 -29.65 29.68
C MET A 20 -5.48 -29.70 30.97
N LEU A 21 -5.89 -28.54 31.50
CA LEU A 21 -6.72 -28.46 32.70
C LEU A 21 -8.06 -29.18 32.52
N HIS A 22 -8.67 -29.03 31.33
CA HIS A 22 -9.92 -29.72 31.02
C HIS A 22 -9.73 -31.24 30.97
N LEU A 23 -8.63 -31.71 30.38
CA LEU A 23 -8.29 -33.14 30.27
C LEU A 23 -7.99 -33.77 31.65
N VAL A 24 -7.21 -33.07 32.50
CA VAL A 24 -6.87 -33.52 33.87
C VAL A 24 -8.12 -33.60 34.77
N ARG A 25 -9.01 -32.58 34.68
CA ARG A 25 -10.28 -32.63 35.43
C ARG A 25 -11.16 -33.82 35.06
N ARG A 26 -11.11 -34.25 33.80
CA ARG A 26 -11.91 -35.38 33.31
C ARG A 26 -11.41 -36.75 33.88
N MET A 27 -10.16 -36.82 34.28
CA MET A 27 -9.56 -38.08 34.81
C MET A 27 -9.78 -38.29 36.30
N ARG A 28 -10.25 -37.28 37.04
CA ARG A 28 -10.55 -37.39 38.50
C ARG A 28 -12.02 -37.66 38.76
N ALA A 29 -12.54 -38.78 38.24
CA ALA A 29 -13.77 -39.36 38.79
C ALA A 29 -13.42 -40.09 40.06
N ARG A 30 -13.73 -39.52 41.22
CA ARG A 30 -13.56 -40.19 42.52
C ARG A 30 -14.72 -41.18 42.68
N GLU A 31 -14.42 -42.44 42.63
CA GLU A 31 -15.36 -43.49 42.97
C GLU A 31 -15.58 -43.43 44.48
N VAL A 32 -16.80 -43.16 44.92
CA VAL A 32 -17.20 -43.22 46.34
C VAL A 32 -18.03 -44.51 46.48
N PRO A 33 -17.58 -45.50 47.26
CA PRO A 33 -18.36 -46.69 47.50
C PRO A 33 -19.63 -46.31 48.28
N PHE A 34 -20.79 -46.61 47.72
CA PHE A 34 -22.09 -46.35 48.30
C PHE A 34 -22.74 -47.67 48.70
N SER A 35 -23.12 -47.75 49.93
CA SER A 35 -23.59 -49.01 50.54
C SER A 35 -25.01 -49.43 50.12
N SER A 36 -25.85 -48.56 49.54
CA SER A 36 -27.19 -48.88 49.10
C SER A 36 -27.65 -47.97 47.97
N LEU A 37 -28.09 -48.59 46.86
CA LEU A 37 -28.61 -47.91 45.64
C LEU A 37 -30.15 -47.88 45.63
N MET A 38 -30.83 -48.28 46.69
CA MET A 38 -32.27 -48.58 46.71
C MET A 38 -33.15 -47.30 46.48
N PHE A 39 -32.62 -46.09 46.69
CA PHE A 39 -33.31 -44.85 46.49
C PHE A 39 -32.78 -43.97 45.32
N LEU A 40 -31.87 -44.50 44.51
CA LEU A 40 -31.33 -43.75 43.37
C LEU A 40 -32.19 -43.96 42.13
N THR A 41 -33.01 -42.99 41.80
CA THR A 41 -33.69 -42.92 40.52
C THR A 41 -32.66 -42.59 39.42
N ALA A 42 -32.65 -43.34 38.33
CA ALA A 42 -31.76 -43.10 37.20
C ALA A 42 -31.92 -41.71 36.60
N THR A 43 -30.86 -40.91 36.64
CA THR A 43 -30.87 -39.55 36.06
C THR A 43 -30.89 -39.67 34.52
N PRO A 44 -31.79 -38.97 33.83
CA PRO A 44 -31.89 -39.09 32.36
C PRO A 44 -30.60 -38.65 31.68
N ILE A 45 -30.08 -39.49 30.78
CA ILE A 45 -28.81 -39.34 30.05
C ILE A 45 -28.70 -38.02 29.26
N GLN A 46 -29.81 -37.40 28.91
CA GLN A 46 -29.87 -36.14 28.18
C GLN A 46 -29.22 -34.94 28.91
N LYS A 47 -29.31 -34.87 30.24
CA LYS A 47 -28.71 -33.79 31.05
C LYS A 47 -27.19 -33.84 31.06
N ILE A 48 -26.61 -35.05 30.97
CA ILE A 48 -25.14 -35.24 30.98
C ILE A 48 -24.51 -34.77 29.66
N ARG A 49 -25.20 -34.99 28.54
CA ARG A 49 -24.70 -34.63 27.19
C ARG A 49 -24.67 -33.09 27.00
N ARG A 50 -25.67 -32.38 27.51
CA ARG A 50 -25.74 -30.92 27.39
C ARG A 50 -24.67 -30.20 28.22
N ARG A 51 -24.37 -30.67 29.42
CA ARG A 51 -23.28 -30.13 30.26
C ARG A 51 -21.91 -30.35 29.59
N ARG A 52 -21.69 -31.50 28.98
CA ARG A 52 -20.41 -31.79 28.30
C ARG A 52 -20.16 -30.89 27.10
N LEU A 53 -21.17 -30.50 26.34
CA LEU A 53 -21.08 -29.54 25.24
C LEU A 53 -20.77 -28.12 25.74
N GLN A 54 -21.38 -27.70 26.86
CA GLN A 54 -21.10 -26.40 27.47
C GLN A 54 -19.67 -26.29 28.00
N ASP A 55 -19.14 -27.32 28.59
CA ASP A 55 -17.77 -27.37 29.13
C ASP A 55 -16.74 -27.29 27.99
N VAL A 56 -16.98 -27.97 26.86
CA VAL A 56 -16.11 -27.92 25.67
C VAL A 56 -16.17 -26.53 25.02
N LEU A 57 -17.35 -25.95 24.91
CA LEU A 57 -17.52 -24.60 24.34
C LEU A 57 -16.80 -23.54 25.18
N LEU A 58 -16.92 -23.62 26.51
CA LEU A 58 -16.20 -22.73 27.44
C LEU A 58 -14.68 -22.89 27.32
N MET A 59 -14.19 -24.11 27.16
CA MET A 59 -12.78 -24.39 26.95
C MET A 59 -12.29 -23.75 25.66
N LEU A 60 -13.00 -23.96 24.55
CA LEU A 60 -12.66 -23.37 23.24
C LEU A 60 -12.69 -21.84 23.30
N LEU A 61 -13.68 -21.24 23.96
CA LEU A 61 -13.77 -19.79 24.12
C LEU A 61 -12.55 -19.23 24.86
N ARG A 62 -12.12 -19.89 25.96
CA ARG A 62 -10.93 -19.48 26.71
C ARG A 62 -9.66 -19.60 25.87
N ALA A 63 -9.50 -20.68 25.13
CA ALA A 63 -8.37 -20.88 24.24
C ALA A 63 -8.36 -19.80 23.12
N ALA A 64 -9.51 -19.51 22.52
CA ALA A 64 -9.65 -18.48 21.50
C ALA A 64 -9.28 -17.08 22.02
N VAL A 65 -9.68 -16.72 23.22
CA VAL A 65 -9.31 -15.44 23.86
C VAL A 65 -7.80 -15.32 24.01
N LEU A 66 -7.11 -16.39 24.46
CA LEU A 66 -5.65 -16.37 24.61
C LEU A 66 -4.93 -16.23 23.27
N VAL A 67 -5.42 -16.93 22.24
CA VAL A 67 -4.85 -16.85 20.88
C VAL A 67 -5.07 -15.45 20.31
N LEU A 68 -6.26 -14.86 20.45
CA LEU A 68 -6.55 -13.50 19.99
C LEU A 68 -5.69 -12.47 20.72
N LEU A 69 -5.52 -12.63 22.03
CA LEU A 69 -4.66 -11.76 22.81
C LEU A 69 -3.21 -11.83 22.32
N ALA A 70 -2.68 -13.02 22.10
CA ALA A 70 -1.34 -13.22 21.55
C ALA A 70 -1.21 -12.60 20.15
N ALA A 71 -2.24 -12.72 19.30
CA ALA A 71 -2.26 -12.12 17.97
C ALA A 71 -2.24 -10.58 18.01
N VAL A 72 -2.98 -9.96 18.94
CA VAL A 72 -2.98 -8.50 19.14
C VAL A 72 -1.58 -8.01 19.54
N PHE A 73 -0.92 -8.69 20.48
CA PHE A 73 0.42 -8.31 20.91
C PHE A 73 1.51 -8.63 19.88
N ALA A 74 1.30 -9.60 19.03
CA ALA A 74 2.21 -9.91 17.92
C ALA A 74 2.22 -8.82 16.84
N ARG A 75 1.24 -7.89 16.85
CA ARG A 75 1.09 -6.77 15.90
C ARG A 75 1.32 -7.24 14.45
N PRO A 76 0.41 -8.06 13.90
CA PRO A 76 0.52 -8.47 12.51
C PRO A 76 0.48 -7.23 11.61
N TYR A 77 1.41 -7.10 10.68
CA TYR A 77 1.36 -6.12 9.62
C TYR A 77 1.36 -6.83 8.27
N LEU A 78 0.52 -6.34 7.39
CA LEU A 78 0.52 -6.78 6.02
C LEU A 78 1.60 -5.96 5.31
N LEU A 79 2.63 -6.62 4.77
CA LEU A 79 3.42 -6.02 3.72
C LEU A 79 2.47 -5.90 2.53
N GLN A 80 1.92 -4.74 2.37
CA GLN A 80 1.13 -4.40 1.20
C GLN A 80 2.15 -4.10 0.11
N GLU A 81 2.45 -5.09 -0.72
CA GLU A 81 2.92 -4.82 -2.06
C GLU A 81 1.80 -4.00 -2.69
N ASP A 82 2.13 -2.80 -3.13
CA ASP A 82 1.25 -1.73 -3.57
C ASP A 82 0.05 -2.20 -4.42
N ILE A 83 -0.97 -2.73 -3.73
CA ILE A 83 -2.32 -2.77 -4.29
C ILE A 83 -2.92 -1.44 -3.85
N PRO A 84 -3.16 -0.49 -4.75
CA PRO A 84 -3.79 0.76 -4.40
C PRO A 84 -5.17 0.45 -3.80
N THR A 85 -5.27 0.51 -2.48
CA THR A 85 -6.57 0.41 -1.80
C THR A 85 -7.39 1.62 -2.22
N VAL A 86 -8.50 1.36 -2.87
CA VAL A 86 -9.46 2.32 -3.44
C VAL A 86 -10.04 3.30 -2.39
N PHE A 87 -9.66 3.16 -1.10
CA PHE A 87 -10.24 3.91 0.02
C PHE A 87 -9.35 4.95 0.69
N GLU A 88 -8.05 4.95 0.49
CA GLU A 88 -7.20 6.10 0.80
C GLU A 88 -6.64 6.64 -0.51
N ARG A 89 -7.33 7.57 -1.13
CA ARG A 89 -6.67 8.55 -2.01
C ARG A 89 -5.67 9.26 -1.12
N GLN A 90 -4.46 8.73 -1.02
CA GLN A 90 -3.36 9.48 -0.42
C GLN A 90 -3.37 10.83 -1.11
N GLN A 91 -3.55 11.87 -0.32
CA GLN A 91 -3.50 13.24 -0.82
C GLN A 91 -2.08 13.44 -1.34
N GLU A 92 -1.94 13.49 -2.64
CA GLU A 92 -0.67 13.47 -3.36
C GLU A 92 -0.53 14.72 -4.21
N SER A 93 0.66 15.32 -4.18
CA SER A 93 1.08 16.37 -5.11
C SER A 93 1.96 15.75 -6.19
N VAL A 94 1.56 15.92 -7.44
CA VAL A 94 2.19 15.28 -8.59
C VAL A 94 2.72 16.34 -9.56
N VAL A 95 3.98 16.24 -9.94
CA VAL A 95 4.52 17.01 -11.08
C VAL A 95 4.69 16.07 -12.26
N ILE A 96 4.00 16.38 -13.36
CA ILE A 96 4.06 15.60 -14.60
C ILE A 96 5.00 16.30 -15.56
N LEU A 97 6.11 15.65 -15.88
CA LEU A 97 7.11 16.07 -16.85
C LEU A 97 6.79 15.42 -18.19
N VAL A 98 6.53 16.20 -19.22
CA VAL A 98 6.23 15.71 -20.56
C VAL A 98 7.38 16.08 -21.50
N ASP A 99 7.99 15.06 -22.09
CA ASP A 99 9.03 15.24 -23.10
C ASP A 99 8.41 15.75 -24.40
N VAL A 100 8.85 16.94 -24.83
CA VAL A 100 8.42 17.55 -26.08
C VAL A 100 9.55 17.59 -27.12
N SER A 101 10.64 16.85 -26.91
CA SER A 101 11.81 16.84 -27.78
C SER A 101 11.52 16.25 -29.17
N LEU A 102 12.48 16.42 -30.09
CA LEU A 102 12.37 15.94 -31.47
C LEU A 102 12.13 14.42 -31.57
N SER A 103 12.71 13.62 -30.67
CA SER A 103 12.52 12.16 -30.67
C SER A 103 11.08 11.73 -30.45
N MET A 104 10.30 12.56 -29.75
CA MET A 104 8.89 12.30 -29.49
C MET A 104 7.98 12.48 -30.72
N GLN A 105 8.45 13.12 -31.77
CA GLN A 105 7.68 13.25 -33.04
C GLN A 105 7.61 11.92 -33.82
N HIS A 106 8.47 10.95 -33.48
CA HIS A 106 8.53 9.69 -34.20
C HIS A 106 7.39 8.75 -33.80
N GLU A 107 6.76 8.11 -34.78
CA GLU A 107 5.79 7.00 -34.61
C GLU A 107 4.64 7.27 -33.62
N GLY A 108 4.20 8.54 -33.49
CA GLY A 108 3.08 8.88 -32.62
C GLY A 108 3.38 8.86 -31.12
N ARG A 109 4.66 8.79 -30.74
CA ARG A 109 5.11 8.78 -29.31
C ARG A 109 4.58 9.97 -28.55
N PHE A 110 4.57 11.14 -29.16
CA PHE A 110 4.06 12.36 -28.53
C PHE A 110 2.58 12.24 -28.17
N ALA A 111 1.75 11.71 -29.09
CA ALA A 111 0.33 11.48 -28.82
C ALA A 111 0.13 10.48 -27.67
N GLN A 112 0.91 9.40 -27.68
CA GLN A 112 0.91 8.42 -26.60
C GLN A 112 1.34 9.03 -25.25
N ALA A 113 2.35 9.90 -25.25
CA ALA A 113 2.80 10.60 -24.05
C ALA A 113 1.70 11.49 -23.46
N LEU A 114 0.98 12.22 -24.29
CA LEU A 114 -0.14 13.04 -23.88
C LEU A 114 -1.28 12.23 -23.27
N GLU A 115 -1.60 11.08 -23.85
CA GLU A 115 -2.62 10.16 -23.33
C GLU A 115 -2.23 9.59 -21.95
N LEU A 116 -0.98 9.16 -21.79
CA LEU A 116 -0.45 8.67 -20.52
C LEU A 116 -0.42 9.77 -19.44
N ALA A 117 0.02 10.97 -19.81
CA ALA A 117 -0.01 12.13 -18.90
C ALA A 117 -1.45 12.50 -18.50
N GLN A 118 -2.41 12.46 -19.41
CA GLN A 118 -3.83 12.68 -19.09
C GLN A 118 -4.39 11.58 -18.15
N THR A 119 -4.00 10.34 -18.35
CA THR A 119 -4.39 9.24 -17.47
C THR A 119 -3.84 9.48 -16.06
N ARG A 120 -2.61 9.95 -15.93
CA ARG A 120 -1.99 10.23 -14.63
C ARG A 120 -2.65 11.42 -13.90
N LEU A 121 -3.23 12.38 -14.61
CA LEU A 121 -4.06 13.45 -14.04
C LEU A 121 -5.33 12.96 -13.32
N THR A 122 -5.75 11.72 -13.54
CA THR A 122 -6.88 11.13 -12.81
C THR A 122 -6.52 10.68 -11.39
N GLN A 123 -5.22 10.58 -11.11
CA GLN A 123 -4.66 10.14 -9.84
C GLN A 123 -4.02 11.35 -9.13
N GLY A 124 -4.04 11.39 -7.81
CA GLY A 124 -3.55 12.54 -7.04
C GLY A 124 -4.62 13.59 -6.76
N ASN A 125 -4.23 14.66 -6.07
CA ASN A 125 -5.11 15.74 -5.61
C ASN A 125 -4.64 17.14 -6.01
N GLU A 126 -3.37 17.27 -6.39
CA GLU A 126 -2.74 18.50 -6.82
C GLU A 126 -1.72 18.18 -7.90
N TRP A 127 -1.74 18.92 -9.00
CA TRP A 127 -0.88 18.68 -10.14
C TRP A 127 -0.17 19.95 -10.60
N ALA A 128 1.04 19.76 -11.15
CA ALA A 128 1.69 20.76 -12.00
C ALA A 128 2.17 20.06 -13.27
N LEU A 129 2.19 20.81 -14.38
CA LEU A 129 2.69 20.34 -15.66
C LEU A 129 3.95 21.09 -16.03
N VAL A 130 4.91 20.35 -16.52
CA VAL A 130 6.18 20.85 -17.04
C VAL A 130 6.42 20.21 -18.40
N ALA A 131 6.65 21.02 -19.41
CA ALA A 131 7.19 20.56 -20.69
C ALA A 131 8.71 20.67 -20.66
N PHE A 132 9.39 19.69 -21.22
CA PHE A 132 10.83 19.75 -21.32
C PHE A 132 11.38 19.23 -22.63
N SER A 133 12.54 19.76 -23.01
CA SER A 133 13.39 19.31 -24.10
C SER A 133 14.85 19.57 -23.70
N ARG A 134 15.56 20.50 -24.30
CA ARG A 134 16.88 20.95 -23.83
C ARG A 134 16.79 21.76 -22.53
N GLY A 135 15.69 22.41 -22.28
CA GLY A 135 15.33 23.11 -21.04
C GLY A 135 13.99 22.64 -20.54
N ALA A 136 13.56 23.16 -19.40
CA ALA A 136 12.26 22.85 -18.81
C ALA A 136 11.44 24.14 -18.63
N GLU A 137 10.15 24.07 -18.91
CA GLU A 137 9.19 25.15 -18.79
C GLU A 137 7.99 24.67 -17.97
N GLN A 138 7.68 25.39 -16.91
CA GLN A 138 6.49 25.13 -16.12
C GLN A 138 5.26 25.66 -16.86
N LEU A 139 4.37 24.78 -17.27
CA LEU A 139 3.14 25.10 -17.99
C LEU A 139 2.02 25.53 -17.04
N THR A 140 1.93 24.87 -15.90
CA THR A 140 0.93 25.16 -14.85
C THR A 140 1.57 25.10 -13.47
N ALA A 141 1.15 26.00 -12.57
CA ALA A 141 1.51 25.91 -11.17
C ALA A 141 0.79 24.73 -10.49
N LEU A 142 1.29 24.31 -9.31
CA LEU A 142 0.59 23.34 -8.48
C LEU A 142 -0.84 23.78 -8.20
N GLY A 143 -1.80 22.97 -8.59
CA GLY A 143 -3.21 23.29 -8.47
C GLY A 143 -4.10 22.05 -8.50
N ARG A 144 -5.38 22.25 -8.16
CA ARG A 144 -6.38 21.16 -8.08
C ARG A 144 -7.35 21.15 -9.25
N ASP A 145 -7.25 22.13 -10.13
CA ASP A 145 -8.12 22.25 -11.30
C ASP A 145 -7.64 21.31 -12.41
N ARG A 146 -8.20 20.10 -12.43
CA ARG A 146 -7.87 19.08 -13.42
C ARG A 146 -8.20 19.51 -14.84
N ASP A 147 -9.28 20.24 -15.03
CA ASP A 147 -9.73 20.61 -16.37
C ASP A 147 -8.79 21.64 -16.99
N LEU A 148 -8.25 22.57 -16.17
CA LEU A 148 -7.18 23.47 -16.60
C LEU A 148 -5.95 22.70 -17.07
N HIS A 149 -5.47 21.71 -16.27
CA HIS A 149 -4.30 20.93 -16.63
C HIS A 149 -4.51 20.09 -17.89
N ARG A 150 -5.72 19.52 -18.06
CA ARG A 150 -6.08 18.77 -19.27
C ARG A 150 -6.13 19.68 -20.50
N ASP A 151 -6.68 20.87 -20.40
CA ASP A 151 -6.72 21.83 -21.49
C ASP A 151 -5.31 22.25 -21.93
N VAL A 152 -4.43 22.55 -20.97
CA VAL A 152 -3.02 22.89 -21.25
C VAL A 152 -2.31 21.73 -21.93
N LEU A 153 -2.47 20.48 -21.45
CA LEU A 153 -1.89 19.29 -22.07
C LEU A 153 -2.37 19.08 -23.52
N SER A 154 -3.66 19.34 -23.77
CA SER A 154 -4.24 19.16 -25.12
C SER A 154 -3.71 20.15 -26.16
N ARG A 155 -3.14 21.27 -25.74
CA ARG A 155 -2.56 22.33 -26.59
C ARG A 155 -1.04 22.23 -26.70
N LEU A 156 -0.43 21.26 -26.02
CA LEU A 156 1.01 21.09 -26.04
C LEU A 156 1.48 20.60 -27.41
N GLU A 157 2.53 21.19 -27.91
CA GLU A 157 3.16 20.82 -29.18
C GLU A 157 4.57 20.30 -28.95
N SER A 158 5.00 19.38 -29.80
CA SER A 158 6.37 18.88 -29.79
C SER A 158 7.34 19.89 -30.37
N SER A 159 8.57 19.92 -29.87
CA SER A 159 9.64 20.82 -30.31
C SER A 159 10.69 20.10 -31.17
N PHE A 160 11.57 20.86 -31.82
CA PHE A 160 12.71 20.35 -32.58
C PHE A 160 14.01 20.29 -31.75
N ALA A 161 13.93 20.48 -30.44
CA ALA A 161 15.09 20.47 -29.56
C ALA A 161 15.48 19.04 -29.15
N SER A 162 16.73 18.89 -28.71
CA SER A 162 17.20 17.64 -28.08
C SER A 162 16.65 17.51 -26.67
N THR A 163 16.72 16.32 -26.09
CA THR A 163 16.30 16.01 -24.71
C THR A 163 17.45 16.29 -23.71
N ASP A 164 17.12 16.88 -22.55
CA ASP A 164 17.96 16.90 -21.36
C ASP A 164 17.05 16.77 -20.11
N TYR A 165 17.30 15.74 -19.30
CA TYR A 165 16.45 15.44 -18.14
C TYR A 165 16.79 16.28 -16.90
N PHE A 166 18.04 16.77 -16.80
CA PHE A 166 18.47 17.49 -15.60
C PHE A 166 17.66 18.74 -15.30
N PRO A 167 17.42 19.66 -16.26
CA PRO A 167 16.60 20.86 -16.00
C PRO A 167 15.17 20.51 -15.61
N ALA A 168 14.60 19.46 -16.21
CA ALA A 168 13.24 19.02 -15.93
C ALA A 168 13.08 18.49 -14.50
N LEU A 169 13.97 17.60 -14.09
CA LEU A 169 13.95 17.01 -12.75
C LEU A 169 14.27 18.03 -11.66
N SER A 170 15.22 18.93 -11.93
CA SER A 170 15.54 20.02 -11.02
C SER A 170 14.35 20.96 -10.80
N LEU A 171 13.68 21.38 -11.88
CA LEU A 171 12.49 22.22 -11.80
C LEU A 171 11.34 21.50 -11.07
N ALA A 172 11.13 20.21 -11.34
CA ALA A 172 10.10 19.43 -10.66
C ALA A 172 10.35 19.34 -9.15
N ALA A 173 11.61 19.14 -8.75
CA ALA A 173 11.98 19.11 -7.34
C ALA A 173 11.72 20.45 -6.66
N ASP A 174 12.01 21.55 -7.34
CA ASP A 174 11.75 22.91 -6.82
C ASP A 174 10.24 23.15 -6.68
N ILE A 175 9.43 22.79 -7.68
CA ILE A 175 7.96 22.94 -7.63
C ILE A 175 7.38 22.14 -6.45
N LEU A 176 7.90 20.93 -6.17
CA LEU A 176 7.41 20.09 -5.09
C LEU A 176 7.83 20.57 -3.69
N GLN A 177 8.74 21.54 -3.56
CA GLN A 177 9.01 22.15 -2.26
C GLN A 177 7.77 22.90 -1.73
N ASP A 178 6.99 23.51 -2.62
CA ASP A 178 5.75 24.23 -2.30
C ASP A 178 4.51 23.32 -2.25
N ALA A 179 4.71 21.99 -2.38
CA ALA A 179 3.63 21.01 -2.38
C ALA A 179 2.89 20.97 -1.05
N ARG A 180 1.55 20.97 -1.14
CA ARG A 180 0.68 20.96 0.04
C ARG A 180 0.68 19.61 0.76
N TYR A 181 0.83 18.53 0.01
CA TYR A 181 0.74 17.17 0.54
C TYR A 181 2.12 16.58 0.81
N ALA A 182 2.17 15.70 1.82
CA ALA A 182 3.42 15.02 2.21
C ALA A 182 3.85 13.97 1.18
N SER A 183 2.87 13.33 0.51
CA SER A 183 3.15 12.43 -0.60
C SER A 183 3.42 13.25 -1.86
N ARG A 184 4.61 13.12 -2.40
CA ARG A 184 5.12 13.91 -3.54
C ARG A 184 5.65 12.96 -4.59
N THR A 185 5.22 13.15 -5.84
CA THR A 185 5.61 12.27 -6.94
C THR A 185 6.01 13.08 -8.17
N ILE A 186 7.14 12.72 -8.77
CA ILE A 186 7.55 13.20 -10.09
C ILE A 186 7.23 12.09 -11.09
N VAL A 187 6.39 12.40 -12.05
CA VAL A 187 6.07 11.53 -13.18
C VAL A 187 6.82 12.01 -14.41
N LEU A 188 7.67 11.18 -14.99
CA LEU A 188 8.46 11.52 -16.19
C LEU A 188 7.97 10.69 -17.38
N VAL A 189 7.37 11.36 -18.36
CA VAL A 189 6.87 10.74 -19.59
C VAL A 189 7.82 11.05 -20.74
N SER A 190 8.58 10.06 -21.23
CA SER A 190 9.59 10.21 -22.27
C SER A 190 9.86 8.88 -22.97
N ASP A 191 10.58 8.89 -24.08
CA ASP A 191 11.12 7.70 -24.75
C ASP A 191 12.47 7.22 -24.18
N PHE A 192 12.96 7.89 -23.12
CA PHE A 192 14.18 7.55 -22.36
C PHE A 192 15.43 7.33 -23.21
N GLN A 193 15.66 8.19 -24.21
CA GLN A 193 16.88 8.12 -24.98
C GLN A 193 18.12 8.40 -24.15
N GLN A 194 19.18 7.59 -24.35
CA GLN A 194 20.44 7.72 -23.62
C GLN A 194 21.10 9.09 -23.81
N THR A 195 20.87 9.75 -24.91
CA THR A 195 21.41 11.08 -25.24
C THR A 195 20.88 12.19 -24.34
N GLY A 196 19.75 11.98 -23.67
CA GLY A 196 19.15 12.95 -22.71
C GLY A 196 19.81 12.93 -21.32
N PHE A 197 20.67 11.97 -21.04
CA PHE A 197 21.39 11.88 -19.76
C PHE A 197 22.71 12.66 -19.88
N SER A 198 22.69 13.90 -19.43
CA SER A 198 23.90 14.74 -19.36
C SER A 198 24.75 14.45 -18.13
N ALA A 199 26.03 14.82 -18.15
CA ALA A 199 26.91 14.71 -16.97
C ALA A 199 26.38 15.53 -15.76
N ALA A 200 25.49 16.47 -15.96
CA ALA A 200 24.82 17.21 -14.89
C ALA A 200 23.94 16.33 -14.00
N MET A 201 23.46 15.18 -14.52
CA MET A 201 22.64 14.22 -13.77
C MET A 201 23.37 13.66 -12.54
N ASP A 202 24.70 13.57 -12.58
CA ASP A 202 25.49 13.11 -11.43
C ASP A 202 25.39 14.05 -10.22
N ASN A 203 25.01 15.30 -10.45
CA ASN A 203 24.81 16.31 -9.40
C ASN A 203 23.34 16.48 -9.00
N LEU A 204 22.41 15.71 -9.58
CA LEU A 204 21.00 15.78 -9.24
C LEU A 204 20.76 15.16 -7.85
N VAL A 205 20.34 15.99 -6.92
CA VAL A 205 19.90 15.53 -5.60
C VAL A 205 18.40 15.76 -5.51
N LEU A 206 17.64 14.67 -5.57
CA LEU A 206 16.21 14.75 -5.29
C LEU A 206 16.01 14.76 -3.76
N PRO A 207 15.18 15.67 -3.23
CA PRO A 207 14.85 15.69 -1.81
C PRO A 207 14.27 14.37 -1.32
N GLU A 208 14.53 14.00 -0.07
CA GLU A 208 13.95 12.81 0.53
C GLU A 208 12.41 12.88 0.55
N GLY A 209 11.76 11.74 0.29
CA GLY A 209 10.31 11.63 0.30
C GLY A 209 9.61 11.96 -1.02
N ILE A 210 10.37 12.19 -2.11
CA ILE A 210 9.81 12.31 -3.46
C ILE A 210 9.87 10.95 -4.15
N ALA A 211 8.71 10.42 -4.55
CA ALA A 211 8.63 9.24 -5.40
C ALA A 211 8.91 9.61 -6.86
N PHE A 212 9.55 8.71 -7.60
CA PHE A 212 9.83 8.88 -9.02
C PHE A 212 9.15 7.80 -9.85
N GLU A 213 8.32 8.20 -10.81
CA GLU A 213 7.54 7.31 -11.66
C GLU A 213 7.91 7.55 -13.14
N PRO A 214 8.79 6.73 -13.72
CA PRO A 214 9.12 6.80 -15.14
C PRO A 214 8.04 6.10 -15.98
N ILE A 215 7.53 6.77 -17.01
CA ILE A 215 6.58 6.24 -17.97
C ILE A 215 7.23 6.27 -19.37
N ALA A 216 7.61 5.10 -19.87
CA ALA A 216 8.24 4.97 -21.16
C ALA A 216 7.20 4.95 -22.30
N VAL A 217 7.47 5.72 -23.36
CA VAL A 217 6.70 5.70 -24.61
C VAL A 217 7.48 5.08 -25.75
N GLY A 218 6.81 4.44 -26.69
CA GLY A 218 7.45 3.84 -27.88
C GLY A 218 8.20 2.53 -27.63
N SER A 219 8.03 1.89 -26.47
CA SER A 219 8.50 0.51 -26.23
C SER A 219 7.48 -0.47 -26.79
N GLY A 220 7.60 -0.80 -28.07
CA GLY A 220 6.86 -1.86 -28.77
C GLY A 220 7.84 -2.76 -29.50
#